data_9615ad1d64f233ee4477745b8d354b25
#
_entry.id   9615ad1d64f233ee4477745b8d354b25
#
_cell.length_a   1.000
_cell.length_b   1.000
_cell.length_c   1.000
_cell.angle_alpha   90.00
_cell.angle_beta   90.00
_cell.angle_gamma   90.00
#
_symmetry.space_group_name_H-M   'P 1'
#
loop_
_entity.id
_entity.type
_entity.pdbx_description
1 polymer ?
#
loop_
_entity_poly.entity_id
_entity_poly.type
_entity_poly.pdbx_seq_one_letter_code
_entity_poly.pdbx_strand_id
1 'polypeptide(L)'
;YNKEFLVSPRASVGFVPQSMPRLALRFATGLYYQTPFFKELRLPHTDAEGNEIITLNSSIKSQRSFQLILGADYTFRAFGRPFKLSGEAYYKALSNLIPYEIDNLKIVYAGQNLSKGFASGIDFKLFGQFVPGTDSWLSFSLMKTQEDIGGIKVPRPTDRRYSFALFFTDYFPKLPKLKFNLRGVLSDGLPMTAPHESRDKGYFRAPAYKRVDVGLAYGLVVPDASGVRRSGFLRHFKSVWLGVDVFNLLGISNVGSYYWVTDVNDIQYAVPNYLTGRQFNVRLSVEF
;
A
#
# COMPACT_ATOMS: atom_id res chain seq x y z
N TYR A 1 25.22 -17.66 -3.06
CA TYR A 1 26.16 -16.61 -3.38
C TYR A 1 26.97 -16.26 -2.10
N ASN A 2 27.00 -15.12 -1.55
CA ASN A 2 27.75 -14.71 -0.36
C ASN A 2 27.31 -15.52 0.91
N LYS A 3 28.24 -16.23 1.57
CA LYS A 3 27.96 -17.03 2.78
C LYS A 3 27.89 -16.14 4.02
N GLU A 4 26.90 -15.24 4.10
CA GLU A 4 26.71 -14.35 5.26
C GLU A 4 26.07 -15.12 6.43
N PHE A 5 26.62 -14.94 7.62
CA PHE A 5 25.95 -15.31 8.86
C PHE A 5 25.19 -14.09 9.38
N LEU A 6 23.86 -14.19 9.42
CA LEU A 6 22.96 -13.05 9.74
C LEU A 6 22.27 -13.30 11.08
N VAL A 7 22.46 -12.40 12.04
CA VAL A 7 21.78 -12.43 13.34
C VAL A 7 20.74 -11.32 13.39
N SER A 8 19.46 -11.67 13.56
CA SER A 8 18.32 -10.76 13.55
C SER A 8 17.64 -10.69 14.93
N PRO A 9 18.25 -10.03 15.94
CA PRO A 9 17.63 -9.85 17.25
C PRO A 9 16.40 -8.97 17.15
N ARG A 10 15.36 -9.36 17.88
CA ARG A 10 14.09 -8.64 17.93
C ARG A 10 13.56 -8.65 19.36
N ALA A 11 12.96 -7.54 19.79
CA ALA A 11 12.29 -7.42 21.08
C ALA A 11 10.97 -6.69 20.90
N SER A 12 9.96 -7.09 21.65
CA SER A 12 8.69 -6.38 21.72
C SER A 12 8.12 -6.44 23.12
N VAL A 13 7.46 -5.35 23.51
CA VAL A 13 6.77 -5.22 24.80
C VAL A 13 5.38 -4.67 24.53
N GLY A 14 4.38 -5.31 25.16
CA GLY A 14 3.00 -4.82 25.21
C GLY A 14 2.66 -4.45 26.65
N PHE A 15 1.97 -3.33 26.82
CA PHE A 15 1.56 -2.82 28.12
C PHE A 15 0.12 -2.32 28.09
N VAL A 16 -0.69 -2.78 29.03
CA VAL A 16 -2.06 -2.30 29.25
C VAL A 16 -2.12 -1.67 30.65
N PRO A 17 -2.25 -0.33 30.76
CA PRO A 17 -2.33 0.33 32.05
C PRO A 17 -3.58 -0.13 32.83
N GLN A 18 -3.43 -0.48 34.10
CA GLN A 18 -4.58 -0.87 34.95
C GLN A 18 -5.62 0.24 35.07
N SER A 19 -5.18 1.51 35.10
CA SER A 19 -6.07 2.68 35.14
C SER A 19 -6.83 2.93 33.82
N MET A 20 -6.36 2.37 32.70
CA MET A 20 -6.95 2.53 31.38
C MET A 20 -6.98 1.20 30.62
N PRO A 21 -7.81 0.24 31.02
CA PRO A 21 -7.80 -1.12 30.43
C PRO A 21 -8.21 -1.18 28.93
N ARG A 22 -8.71 -0.07 28.42
CA ARG A 22 -9.07 0.10 27.00
C ARG A 22 -7.91 0.57 26.12
N LEU A 23 -6.77 0.92 26.73
CA LEU A 23 -5.57 1.38 26.06
C LEU A 23 -4.52 0.26 26.10
N ALA A 24 -4.06 -0.19 24.93
CA ALA A 24 -2.91 -1.08 24.81
C ALA A 24 -1.77 -0.34 24.12
N LEU A 25 -0.63 -0.27 24.77
CA LEU A 25 0.60 0.32 24.24
C LEU A 25 1.53 -0.80 23.75
N ARG A 26 2.24 -0.55 22.68
CA ARG A 26 3.20 -1.50 22.11
C ARG A 26 4.49 -0.79 21.75
N PHE A 27 5.59 -1.43 22.07
CA PHE A 27 6.91 -1.06 21.58
C PHE A 27 7.54 -2.28 20.92
N ALA A 28 8.13 -2.10 19.75
CA ALA A 28 8.90 -3.13 19.09
C ALA A 28 10.18 -2.55 18.48
N THR A 29 11.25 -3.33 18.55
CA THR A 29 12.52 -3.00 17.93
C THR A 29 13.17 -4.26 17.38
N GLY A 30 13.99 -4.12 16.36
CA GLY A 30 14.69 -5.27 15.81
C GLY A 30 15.59 -4.94 14.64
N LEU A 31 16.46 -5.89 14.37
CA LEU A 31 17.36 -5.88 13.23
C LEU A 31 16.86 -6.90 12.21
N TYR A 32 16.70 -6.46 10.96
CA TYR A 32 16.17 -7.26 9.87
C TYR A 32 17.13 -7.26 8.71
N TYR A 33 17.25 -8.39 8.04
CA TYR A 33 18.07 -8.55 6.85
C TYR A 33 17.21 -9.05 5.70
N GLN A 34 17.52 -8.56 4.51
CA GLN A 34 16.97 -9.06 3.26
C GLN A 34 18.12 -9.44 2.35
N THR A 35 18.23 -10.72 2.07
CA THR A 35 19.19 -11.20 1.08
C THR A 35 18.83 -10.70 -0.31
N PRO A 36 19.80 -10.30 -1.14
CA PRO A 36 19.52 -9.87 -2.50
C PRO A 36 18.93 -11.00 -3.34
N PHE A 37 17.97 -10.67 -4.17
CA PHE A 37 17.45 -11.60 -5.16
C PHE A 37 18.24 -11.51 -6.47
N PHE A 38 18.05 -12.45 -7.37
CA PHE A 38 18.88 -12.63 -8.57
C PHE A 38 19.05 -11.35 -9.40
N LYS A 39 18.00 -10.55 -9.56
CA LYS A 39 18.07 -9.29 -10.34
C LYS A 39 18.97 -8.25 -9.70
N GLU A 40 19.04 -8.20 -8.37
CA GLU A 40 19.91 -7.28 -7.63
C GLU A 40 21.39 -7.65 -7.70
N LEU A 41 21.71 -8.92 -7.99
CA LEU A 41 23.08 -9.40 -8.18
C LEU A 41 23.68 -9.02 -9.55
N ARG A 42 22.85 -8.63 -10.48
CA ARG A 42 23.28 -8.32 -11.86
C ARG A 42 24.01 -6.99 -11.90
N LEU A 43 25.27 -7.03 -12.24
CA LEU A 43 26.11 -5.86 -12.43
C LEU A 43 26.34 -5.66 -13.94
N PRO A 44 25.71 -4.66 -14.56
CA PRO A 44 25.96 -4.32 -15.94
C PRO A 44 27.33 -3.63 -16.06
N HIS A 45 28.12 -3.98 -17.06
CA HIS A 45 29.34 -3.29 -17.43
C HIS A 45 29.53 -3.39 -18.96
N THR A 46 30.29 -2.49 -19.51
CA THR A 46 30.60 -2.45 -20.94
C THR A 46 31.96 -3.12 -21.18
N ASP A 47 32.05 -4.02 -22.11
CA ASP A 47 33.32 -4.63 -22.50
C ASP A 47 34.18 -3.66 -23.36
N ALA A 48 35.39 -4.12 -23.71
CA ALA A 48 36.32 -3.31 -24.51
C ALA A 48 35.79 -3.04 -25.93
N GLU A 49 34.87 -3.87 -26.43
CA GLU A 49 34.24 -3.79 -27.74
C GLU A 49 32.97 -2.93 -27.71
N GLY A 50 32.55 -2.40 -26.53
CA GLY A 50 31.37 -1.56 -26.38
C GLY A 50 30.06 -2.33 -26.15
N ASN A 51 30.10 -3.66 -25.97
CA ASN A 51 28.92 -4.47 -25.70
C ASN A 51 28.56 -4.44 -24.20
N GLU A 52 27.28 -4.40 -23.87
CA GLU A 52 26.80 -4.54 -22.49
C GLU A 52 26.89 -5.99 -22.03
N ILE A 53 27.76 -6.27 -21.09
CA ILE A 53 27.89 -7.57 -20.42
C ILE A 53 27.33 -7.47 -19.01
N ILE A 54 26.63 -8.54 -18.59
CA ILE A 54 26.08 -8.66 -17.24
C ILE A 54 26.86 -9.75 -16.49
N THR A 55 27.56 -9.32 -15.43
CA THR A 55 28.17 -10.26 -14.47
C THR A 55 27.35 -10.36 -13.18
N LEU A 56 27.54 -11.41 -12.41
CA LEU A 56 26.91 -11.56 -11.11
C LEU A 56 27.88 -11.09 -10.01
N ASN A 57 27.48 -10.07 -9.27
CA ASN A 57 28.21 -9.60 -8.11
C ASN A 57 27.91 -10.50 -6.89
N SER A 58 28.74 -11.51 -6.68
CA SER A 58 28.61 -12.43 -5.54
C SER A 58 29.08 -11.83 -4.20
N SER A 59 29.71 -10.66 -4.20
CA SER A 59 30.18 -9.98 -2.98
C SER A 59 29.15 -9.02 -2.37
N ILE A 60 28.01 -8.87 -3.02
CA ILE A 60 26.92 -7.99 -2.53
C ILE A 60 26.42 -8.47 -1.17
N LYS A 61 26.23 -7.56 -0.24
CA LYS A 61 25.77 -7.86 1.13
C LYS A 61 24.25 -7.77 1.23
N SER A 62 23.70 -8.50 2.20
CA SER A 62 22.29 -8.39 2.56
C SER A 62 21.94 -6.97 2.99
N GLN A 63 20.83 -6.45 2.47
CA GLN A 63 20.27 -5.19 2.90
C GLN A 63 19.83 -5.30 4.35
N ARG A 64 20.03 -4.27 5.16
CA ARG A 64 19.78 -4.26 6.60
C ARG A 64 18.84 -3.14 6.99
N SER A 65 17.90 -3.44 7.88
CA SER A 65 16.97 -2.47 8.48
C SER A 65 16.96 -2.62 9.99
N PHE A 66 17.33 -1.56 10.71
CA PHE A 66 17.05 -1.43 12.13
C PHE A 66 15.73 -0.68 12.29
N GLN A 67 14.81 -1.22 13.09
CA GLN A 67 13.44 -0.71 13.21
C GLN A 67 13.10 -0.40 14.65
N LEU A 68 12.43 0.74 14.84
CA LEU A 68 11.77 1.17 16.08
C LEU A 68 10.30 1.45 15.76
N ILE A 69 9.40 0.87 16.55
CA ILE A 69 7.95 1.00 16.37
C ILE A 69 7.31 1.25 17.72
N LEU A 70 6.50 2.31 17.78
CA LEU A 70 5.63 2.63 18.91
C LEU A 70 4.19 2.57 18.44
N GLY A 71 3.37 1.79 19.10
CA GLY A 71 1.95 1.63 18.77
C GLY A 71 1.05 1.83 19.97
N ALA A 72 -0.16 2.31 19.71
CA ALA A 72 -1.23 2.42 20.69
C ALA A 72 -2.55 1.97 20.05
N ASP A 73 -3.28 1.13 20.78
CA ASP A 73 -4.64 0.73 20.44
C ASP A 73 -5.58 1.21 21.53
N TYR A 74 -6.62 1.93 21.15
CA TYR A 74 -7.66 2.39 22.07
C TYR A 74 -9.03 1.88 21.63
N THR A 75 -9.67 1.11 22.50
CA THR A 75 -11.02 0.60 22.29
C THR A 75 -12.04 1.45 23.03
N PHE A 76 -13.08 1.88 22.33
CA PHE A 76 -14.12 2.72 22.92
C PHE A 76 -15.51 2.38 22.35
N ARG A 77 -16.55 2.93 22.95
CA ARG A 77 -17.90 2.85 22.44
C ARG A 77 -18.36 4.21 21.96
N ALA A 78 -18.87 4.24 20.73
CA ALA A 78 -19.54 5.40 20.16
C ALA A 78 -20.86 4.93 19.55
N PHE A 79 -21.93 5.70 19.69
CA PHE A 79 -23.28 5.34 19.22
C PHE A 79 -23.75 3.96 19.73
N GLY A 80 -23.34 3.58 20.96
CA GLY A 80 -23.63 2.28 21.57
C GLY A 80 -22.84 1.09 20.99
N ARG A 81 -21.87 1.30 20.10
CA ARG A 81 -21.16 0.27 19.31
C ARG A 81 -19.65 0.28 19.58
N PRO A 82 -18.96 -0.86 19.35
CA PRO A 82 -17.53 -0.95 19.55
C PRO A 82 -16.76 -0.24 18.41
N PHE A 83 -15.75 0.53 18.80
CA PHE A 83 -14.77 1.15 17.93
C PHE A 83 -13.37 0.87 18.45
N LYS A 84 -12.40 0.83 17.54
CA LYS A 84 -10.98 0.72 17.84
C LYS A 84 -10.22 1.76 17.03
N LEU A 85 -9.49 2.63 17.73
CA LEU A 85 -8.49 3.51 17.15
C LEU A 85 -7.12 2.89 17.35
N SER A 86 -6.37 2.67 16.26
CA SER A 86 -4.98 2.25 16.29
C SER A 86 -4.11 3.38 15.76
N GLY A 87 -3.02 3.69 16.46
CA GLY A 87 -1.99 4.62 16.02
C GLY A 87 -0.62 3.95 16.11
N GLU A 88 0.24 4.18 15.13
CA GLU A 88 1.59 3.65 15.10
C GLU A 88 2.56 4.70 14.57
N ALA A 89 3.67 4.92 15.27
CA ALA A 89 4.80 5.71 14.78
C ALA A 89 6.00 4.79 14.59
N TYR A 90 6.71 4.94 13.49
CA TYR A 90 7.85 4.09 13.19
C TYR A 90 9.03 4.85 12.61
N TYR A 91 10.22 4.31 12.88
CA TYR A 91 11.48 4.72 12.26
C TYR A 91 12.28 3.49 11.87
N LYS A 92 12.77 3.47 10.62
CA LYS A 92 13.60 2.40 10.05
C LYS A 92 14.87 3.01 9.50
N ALA A 93 16.01 2.68 10.13
CA ALA A 93 17.32 3.00 9.56
C ALA A 93 17.73 1.88 8.58
N LEU A 94 18.00 2.27 7.36
CA LEU A 94 18.31 1.35 6.25
C LEU A 94 19.80 1.46 5.89
N SER A 95 20.45 0.32 5.71
CA SER A 95 21.87 0.25 5.32
C SER A 95 22.13 -0.88 4.34
N ASN A 96 23.25 -0.81 3.64
CA ASN A 96 23.60 -1.74 2.56
C ASN A 96 22.51 -1.81 1.48
N LEU A 97 21.84 -0.69 1.19
CA LEU A 97 20.81 -0.65 0.16
C LEU A 97 21.47 -0.78 -1.22
N ILE A 98 20.72 -1.43 -2.11
CA ILE A 98 21.04 -1.59 -3.52
C ILE A 98 20.16 -0.60 -4.28
N PRO A 99 20.70 0.55 -4.72
CA PRO A 99 19.92 1.51 -5.48
C PRO A 99 19.36 0.90 -6.75
N TYR A 100 18.22 1.39 -7.17
CA TYR A 100 17.64 1.03 -8.46
C TYR A 100 16.99 2.25 -9.10
N GLU A 101 16.89 2.21 -10.41
CA GLU A 101 16.24 3.21 -11.24
C GLU A 101 15.08 2.56 -11.99
N ILE A 102 14.12 3.37 -12.39
CA ILE A 102 13.00 2.92 -13.22
C ILE A 102 13.20 3.53 -14.61
N ASP A 103 13.64 2.71 -15.52
CA ASP A 103 13.78 3.06 -16.93
C ASP A 103 12.54 2.60 -17.68
N ASN A 104 11.68 3.55 -18.02
CA ASN A 104 10.31 3.31 -18.52
C ASN A 104 9.51 2.42 -17.55
N LEU A 105 9.36 1.14 -17.83
CA LEU A 105 8.68 0.17 -16.96
C LEU A 105 9.65 -0.87 -16.37
N LYS A 106 10.95 -0.77 -16.71
CA LYS A 106 11.97 -1.71 -16.29
C LYS A 106 12.68 -1.19 -15.04
N ILE A 107 12.85 -2.03 -14.03
CA ILE A 107 13.67 -1.74 -12.86
C ILE A 107 15.10 -2.19 -13.17
N VAL A 108 16.05 -1.25 -13.08
CA VAL A 108 17.48 -1.48 -13.27
C VAL A 108 18.18 -1.29 -11.93
N TYR A 109 18.81 -2.34 -11.43
CA TYR A 109 19.52 -2.31 -10.15
C TYR A 109 20.99 -1.96 -10.37
N ALA A 110 21.56 -1.21 -9.41
CA ALA A 110 22.97 -0.85 -9.43
C ALA A 110 23.91 -2.06 -9.24
N GLY A 111 23.40 -3.21 -8.78
CA GLY A 111 24.19 -4.42 -8.56
C GLY A 111 25.24 -4.30 -7.46
N GLN A 112 25.16 -3.28 -6.61
CA GLN A 112 26.10 -2.97 -5.54
C GLN A 112 25.39 -2.31 -4.34
N ASN A 113 25.95 -2.48 -3.14
CA ASN A 113 25.45 -1.81 -1.92
C ASN A 113 25.99 -0.36 -1.85
N LEU A 114 25.39 0.56 -2.54
CA LEU A 114 25.88 1.94 -2.70
C LEU A 114 25.19 2.94 -1.80
N SER A 115 24.09 2.59 -1.13
CA SER A 115 23.31 3.58 -0.41
C SER A 115 22.89 3.14 1.00
N LYS A 116 22.52 4.12 1.78
CA LYS A 116 21.86 4.02 3.09
C LYS A 116 20.67 4.94 3.11
N GLY A 117 19.75 4.75 4.04
CA GLY A 117 18.57 5.59 4.06
C GLY A 117 17.75 5.43 5.31
N PHE A 118 16.53 5.95 5.26
CA PHE A 118 15.56 5.77 6.32
C PHE A 118 14.14 5.72 5.76
N ALA A 119 13.24 5.14 6.54
CA ALA A 119 11.80 5.31 6.40
C ALA A 119 11.21 5.65 7.76
N SER A 120 10.38 6.66 7.83
CA SER A 120 9.68 7.06 9.05
C SER A 120 8.26 7.48 8.73
N GLY A 121 7.35 7.26 9.66
CA GLY A 121 5.96 7.62 9.43
C GLY A 121 5.10 7.45 10.65
N ILE A 122 3.85 7.86 10.47
CA ILE A 122 2.77 7.71 11.45
C ILE A 122 1.56 7.17 10.70
N ASP A 123 1.00 6.08 11.22
CA ASP A 123 -0.19 5.44 10.70
C ASP A 123 -1.31 5.51 11.72
N PHE A 124 -2.51 5.89 11.28
CA PHE A 124 -3.73 5.84 12.07
C PHE A 124 -4.77 4.98 11.37
N LYS A 125 -5.52 4.21 12.15
CA LYS A 125 -6.62 3.41 11.64
C LYS A 125 -7.77 3.37 12.63
N LEU A 126 -8.95 3.78 12.17
CA LEU A 126 -10.19 3.68 12.91
C LEU A 126 -11.00 2.52 12.33
N PHE A 127 -11.33 1.57 13.18
CA PHE A 127 -12.27 0.50 12.89
C PHE A 127 -13.54 0.70 13.69
N GLY A 128 -14.68 0.34 13.15
CA GLY A 128 -15.90 0.36 13.90
C GLY A 128 -17.09 -0.20 13.15
N GLN A 129 -18.08 -0.58 13.93
CA GLN A 129 -19.39 -0.93 13.41
C GLN A 129 -20.27 0.31 13.43
N PHE A 130 -20.27 1.08 12.35
CA PHE A 130 -21.23 2.18 12.20
C PHE A 130 -22.67 1.66 12.12
N VAL A 131 -22.82 0.43 11.64
CA VAL A 131 -24.08 -0.32 11.58
C VAL A 131 -23.87 -1.73 12.12
N PRO A 132 -24.80 -2.32 12.89
CA PRO A 132 -24.68 -3.69 13.38
C PRO A 132 -24.39 -4.69 12.25
N GLY A 133 -23.36 -5.53 12.44
CA GLY A 133 -22.98 -6.57 11.48
C GLY A 133 -22.22 -6.09 10.26
N THR A 134 -21.76 -4.82 10.22
CA THR A 134 -20.92 -4.32 9.15
C THR A 134 -19.65 -3.66 9.71
N ASP A 135 -18.50 -4.07 9.21
CA ASP A 135 -17.22 -3.48 9.58
C ASP A 135 -16.85 -2.38 8.58
N SER A 136 -16.59 -1.20 9.12
CA SER A 136 -16.11 -0.04 8.37
C SER A 136 -14.79 0.42 8.94
N TRP A 137 -13.93 0.97 8.09
CA TRP A 137 -12.65 1.47 8.54
C TRP A 137 -12.19 2.68 7.74
N LEU A 138 -11.38 3.47 8.39
CA LEU A 138 -10.69 4.62 7.84
C LEU A 138 -9.22 4.50 8.23
N SER A 139 -8.32 4.72 7.29
CA SER A 139 -6.88 4.76 7.54
C SER A 139 -6.28 6.04 6.99
N PHE A 140 -5.29 6.55 7.71
CA PHE A 140 -4.49 7.70 7.32
C PHE A 140 -3.03 7.43 7.67
N SER A 141 -2.15 7.64 6.69
CA SER A 141 -0.71 7.44 6.83
C SER A 141 0.05 8.67 6.37
N LEU A 142 1.04 9.06 7.13
CA LEU A 142 2.08 10.01 6.73
C LEU A 142 3.42 9.28 6.74
N MET A 143 4.14 9.33 5.64
CA MET A 143 5.41 8.62 5.50
C MET A 143 6.43 9.47 4.76
N LYS A 144 7.70 9.31 5.15
CA LYS A 144 8.84 9.83 4.40
C LYS A 144 9.89 8.73 4.30
N THR A 145 10.34 8.42 3.09
CA THR A 145 11.44 7.51 2.88
C THR A 145 12.46 8.09 1.91
N GLN A 146 13.70 8.12 2.34
CA GLN A 146 14.82 8.68 1.58
C GLN A 146 16.01 7.72 1.61
N GLU A 147 16.82 7.81 0.60
CA GLU A 147 18.15 7.20 0.56
C GLU A 147 19.21 8.22 0.19
N ASP A 148 20.42 7.96 0.63
CA ASP A 148 21.61 8.75 0.38
C ASP A 148 22.47 7.99 -0.65
N ILE A 149 22.57 8.55 -1.85
CA ILE A 149 23.36 7.99 -2.96
C ILE A 149 24.52 8.98 -3.19
N GLY A 150 25.75 8.58 -2.84
CA GLY A 150 26.91 9.43 -3.05
C GLY A 150 26.88 10.78 -2.28
N GLY A 151 26.19 10.86 -1.14
CA GLY A 151 26.04 12.09 -0.35
C GLY A 151 24.78 12.91 -0.71
N ILE A 152 24.06 12.55 -1.76
CA ILE A 152 22.83 13.23 -2.19
C ILE A 152 21.61 12.48 -1.66
N LYS A 153 20.75 13.18 -0.91
CA LYS A 153 19.52 12.61 -0.35
C LYS A 153 18.39 12.67 -1.36
N VAL A 154 17.93 11.50 -1.79
CA VAL A 154 16.84 11.35 -2.76
C VAL A 154 15.66 10.58 -2.16
N PRO A 155 14.41 10.87 -2.54
CA PRO A 155 13.29 10.05 -2.15
C PRO A 155 13.41 8.65 -2.77
N ARG A 156 13.05 7.62 -2.02
CA ARG A 156 12.95 6.28 -2.60
C ARG A 156 11.76 6.21 -3.55
N PRO A 157 11.78 5.34 -4.56
CA PRO A 157 10.66 5.20 -5.51
C PRO A 157 9.33 4.85 -4.86
N THR A 158 9.35 4.37 -3.61
CA THR A 158 8.17 4.07 -2.80
C THR A 158 7.75 5.20 -1.86
N ASP A 159 8.40 6.38 -1.91
CA ASP A 159 8.12 7.52 -1.04
C ASP A 159 6.75 8.12 -1.37
N ARG A 160 5.75 7.77 -0.56
CA ARG A 160 4.39 8.30 -0.64
C ARG A 160 4.11 9.08 0.64
N ARG A 161 4.10 10.40 0.54
CA ARG A 161 4.08 11.27 1.73
C ARG A 161 2.81 11.17 2.55
N TYR A 162 1.68 10.95 1.88
CA TYR A 162 0.41 10.71 2.55
C TYR A 162 -0.43 9.67 1.82
N SER A 163 -1.23 8.96 2.59
CA SER A 163 -2.24 8.04 2.06
C SER A 163 -3.46 8.05 2.98
N PHE A 164 -4.62 8.19 2.39
CA PHE A 164 -5.92 8.10 3.05
C PHE A 164 -6.74 7.02 2.36
N ALA A 165 -7.35 6.12 3.13
CA ALA A 165 -8.28 5.16 2.59
C ALA A 165 -9.47 4.98 3.52
N LEU A 166 -10.65 4.88 2.93
CA LEU A 166 -11.93 4.71 3.58
C LEU A 166 -12.64 3.50 2.99
N PHE A 167 -13.18 2.66 3.85
CA PHE A 167 -14.16 1.65 3.51
C PHE A 167 -15.34 1.77 4.45
N PHE A 168 -16.50 2.06 3.93
CA PHE A 168 -17.73 2.21 4.68
C PHE A 168 -18.80 1.30 4.08
N THR A 169 -19.52 0.60 4.96
CA THR A 169 -20.65 -0.24 4.59
C THR A 169 -21.80 0.07 5.52
N ASP A 170 -22.99 0.25 4.97
CA ASP A 170 -24.20 0.51 5.72
C ASP A 170 -25.42 -0.20 5.06
N TYR A 171 -26.46 -0.42 5.86
CA TYR A 171 -27.78 -0.80 5.40
C TYR A 171 -28.73 0.40 5.51
N PHE A 172 -29.60 0.57 4.53
CA PHE A 172 -30.60 1.62 4.62
C PHE A 172 -31.60 1.31 5.76
N PRO A 173 -31.80 2.23 6.73
CA PRO A 173 -32.61 1.95 7.91
C PRO A 173 -34.05 1.51 7.61
N LYS A 174 -34.63 2.02 6.53
CA LYS A 174 -35.99 1.65 6.09
C LYS A 174 -36.03 0.48 5.10
N LEU A 175 -34.86 0.05 4.58
CA LEU A 175 -34.70 -1.01 3.59
C LEU A 175 -33.55 -1.94 4.01
N PRO A 176 -33.74 -2.78 5.04
CA PRO A 176 -32.66 -3.59 5.63
C PRO A 176 -32.06 -4.63 4.66
N LYS A 177 -32.71 -4.86 3.52
CA LYS A 177 -32.18 -5.68 2.42
C LYS A 177 -31.32 -4.90 1.43
N LEU A 178 -31.25 -3.57 1.55
CA LEU A 178 -30.42 -2.72 0.67
C LEU A 178 -29.16 -2.30 1.42
N LYS A 179 -28.02 -2.72 0.88
CA LYS A 179 -26.69 -2.47 1.42
C LYS A 179 -25.96 -1.45 0.54
N PHE A 180 -25.36 -0.44 1.16
CA PHE A 180 -24.53 0.57 0.52
C PHE A 180 -23.06 0.32 0.87
N ASN A 181 -22.18 0.45 -0.11
CA ASN A 181 -20.73 0.39 0.08
C ASN A 181 -20.11 1.63 -0.52
N LEU A 182 -19.20 2.26 0.23
CA LEU A 182 -18.39 3.38 -0.21
C LEU A 182 -16.92 3.03 0.02
N ARG A 183 -16.10 3.22 -1.01
CA ARG A 183 -14.63 3.14 -0.91
C ARG A 183 -14.04 4.44 -1.39
N GLY A 184 -13.10 4.98 -0.64
CA GLY A 184 -12.37 6.19 -1.00
C GLY A 184 -10.88 5.94 -0.85
N VAL A 185 -10.09 6.41 -1.81
CA VAL A 185 -8.63 6.40 -1.75
C VAL A 185 -8.11 7.73 -2.25
N LEU A 186 -7.24 8.34 -1.44
CA LEU A 186 -6.45 9.51 -1.80
C LEU A 186 -5.01 9.25 -1.38
N SER A 187 -4.06 9.34 -2.29
CA SER A 187 -2.65 9.18 -1.93
C SER A 187 -1.75 10.07 -2.76
N ASP A 188 -0.62 10.46 -2.16
CA ASP A 188 0.41 11.22 -2.86
C ASP A 188 0.96 10.48 -4.07
N GLY A 189 1.43 11.23 -5.06
CA GLY A 189 2.13 10.69 -6.20
C GLY A 189 3.51 10.15 -5.85
N LEU A 190 3.92 9.09 -6.53
CA LEU A 190 5.27 8.51 -6.37
C LEU A 190 6.31 9.41 -7.05
N PRO A 191 7.54 9.48 -6.51
CA PRO A 191 8.65 10.12 -7.20
C PRO A 191 9.05 9.30 -8.43
N MET A 192 9.29 9.98 -9.53
CA MET A 192 9.67 9.43 -10.83
C MET A 192 10.83 10.23 -11.42
N THR A 193 11.61 9.59 -12.26
CA THR A 193 12.73 10.20 -13.01
C THR A 193 12.52 9.99 -14.51
N ALA A 194 13.15 10.84 -15.32
CA ALA A 194 13.23 10.58 -16.77
C ALA A 194 14.12 9.33 -17.03
N PRO A 195 13.89 8.59 -18.12
CA PRO A 195 14.76 7.51 -18.54
C PRO A 195 16.20 8.00 -18.72
N HIS A 196 17.15 7.13 -18.42
CA HIS A 196 18.60 7.41 -18.48
C HIS A 196 19.10 8.53 -17.57
N GLU A 197 18.24 9.08 -16.68
CA GLU A 197 18.64 9.98 -15.63
C GLU A 197 18.67 9.27 -14.29
N SER A 198 19.73 9.52 -13.50
CA SER A 198 19.79 8.98 -12.15
C SER A 198 19.00 9.86 -11.19
N ARG A 199 18.41 9.25 -10.15
CA ARG A 199 17.51 9.93 -9.19
C ARG A 199 18.20 11.06 -8.39
N ASP A 200 19.51 11.07 -8.32
CA ASP A 200 20.30 12.12 -7.68
C ASP A 200 20.41 13.39 -8.52
N LYS A 201 20.20 13.31 -9.84
CA LYS A 201 20.20 14.46 -10.75
C LYS A 201 18.86 15.18 -10.80
N GLY A 202 17.77 14.46 -10.63
CA GLY A 202 16.44 15.05 -10.61
C GLY A 202 15.32 14.03 -10.48
N TYR A 203 14.19 14.47 -9.95
CA TYR A 203 12.96 13.70 -9.88
C TYR A 203 11.77 14.64 -9.88
N PHE A 204 10.62 14.13 -10.30
CA PHE A 204 9.32 14.80 -10.16
C PHE A 204 8.34 13.86 -9.47
N ARG A 205 7.20 14.36 -8.98
CA ARG A 205 6.15 13.52 -8.44
C ARG A 205 5.01 13.38 -9.42
N ALA A 206 4.55 12.15 -9.60
CA ALA A 206 3.31 11.90 -10.30
C ALA A 206 2.14 12.63 -9.60
N PRO A 207 1.04 12.95 -10.30
CA PRO A 207 -0.16 13.47 -9.68
C PRO A 207 -0.71 12.54 -8.60
N ALA A 208 -1.35 13.12 -7.58
CA ALA A 208 -1.97 12.36 -6.52
C ALA A 208 -3.05 11.41 -7.06
N TYR A 209 -3.02 10.16 -6.62
CA TYR A 209 -4.04 9.17 -6.92
C TYR A 209 -5.30 9.45 -6.13
N LYS A 210 -6.46 9.50 -6.81
CA LYS A 210 -7.77 9.79 -6.21
C LYS A 210 -8.80 8.84 -6.81
N ARG A 211 -9.53 8.10 -5.96
CA ARG A 211 -10.58 7.21 -6.44
C ARG A 211 -11.70 7.11 -5.43
N VAL A 212 -12.92 7.15 -5.91
CA VAL A 212 -14.13 6.88 -5.14
C VAL A 212 -14.92 5.80 -5.87
N ASP A 213 -15.24 4.71 -5.17
CA ASP A 213 -16.10 3.64 -5.66
C ASP A 213 -17.36 3.58 -4.81
N VAL A 214 -18.50 3.36 -5.44
CA VAL A 214 -19.79 3.22 -4.79
C VAL A 214 -20.44 1.92 -5.25
N GLY A 215 -21.02 1.17 -4.30
CA GLY A 215 -21.75 -0.03 -4.58
C GLY A 215 -23.10 -0.06 -3.86
N LEU A 216 -24.09 -0.61 -4.52
CA LEU A 216 -25.39 -0.93 -3.95
C LEU A 216 -25.60 -2.45 -4.09
N ALA A 217 -26.09 -3.11 -3.06
CA ALA A 217 -26.43 -4.52 -3.13
C ALA A 217 -27.80 -4.77 -2.49
N TYR A 218 -28.66 -5.48 -3.19
CA TYR A 218 -29.98 -5.86 -2.71
C TYR A 218 -30.02 -7.35 -2.39
N GLY A 219 -30.43 -7.70 -1.17
CA GLY A 219 -30.59 -9.07 -0.71
C GLY A 219 -31.91 -9.67 -1.21
N LEU A 220 -31.81 -10.51 -2.23
CA LEU A 220 -32.94 -11.29 -2.73
C LEU A 220 -33.34 -12.38 -1.72
N VAL A 221 -32.33 -13.02 -1.14
CA VAL A 221 -32.45 -13.98 -0.04
C VAL A 221 -31.51 -13.54 1.06
N VAL A 222 -32.00 -13.21 2.24
CA VAL A 222 -31.22 -12.76 3.40
C VAL A 222 -31.46 -13.74 4.54
N PRO A 223 -30.45 -14.07 5.37
CA PRO A 223 -30.68 -14.83 6.60
C PRO A 223 -31.74 -14.14 7.45
N ASP A 224 -32.81 -14.81 7.72
CA ASP A 224 -33.92 -14.23 8.50
C ASP A 224 -33.74 -14.58 9.98
N ALA A 225 -33.70 -13.55 10.83
CA ALA A 225 -33.62 -13.71 12.28
C ALA A 225 -34.91 -14.33 12.86
N SER A 226 -36.01 -14.30 12.12
CA SER A 226 -37.31 -14.81 12.57
C SER A 226 -37.49 -16.32 12.41
N GLY A 227 -36.49 -17.02 11.82
CA GLY A 227 -36.55 -18.48 11.69
C GLY A 227 -37.66 -19.02 10.74
N VAL A 228 -38.25 -18.14 9.93
CA VAL A 228 -39.30 -18.56 8.96
C VAL A 228 -38.69 -19.52 7.95
N ARG A 229 -39.23 -20.76 7.92
CA ARG A 229 -38.85 -21.79 6.94
C ARG A 229 -39.19 -21.30 5.53
N ARG A 230 -38.18 -21.05 4.71
CA ARG A 230 -38.35 -20.77 3.30
C ARG A 230 -38.89 -22.00 2.59
N SER A 231 -39.85 -21.83 1.69
CA SER A 231 -40.43 -22.91 0.89
C SER A 231 -39.82 -22.98 -0.50
N GLY A 232 -39.86 -24.16 -1.13
CA GLY A 232 -39.42 -24.38 -2.50
C GLY A 232 -37.87 -24.31 -2.69
N PHE A 233 -37.46 -23.91 -3.90
CA PHE A 233 -36.05 -23.85 -4.32
C PHE A 233 -35.19 -22.91 -3.47
N LEU A 234 -35.73 -21.81 -2.95
CA LEU A 234 -35.05 -20.82 -2.14
C LEU A 234 -34.52 -21.34 -0.79
N ARG A 235 -34.99 -22.48 -0.32
CA ARG A 235 -34.52 -23.12 0.92
C ARG A 235 -33.07 -23.60 0.86
N HIS A 236 -32.53 -23.78 -0.35
CA HIS A 236 -31.16 -24.27 -0.57
C HIS A 236 -30.13 -23.15 -0.48
N PHE A 237 -30.55 -21.89 -0.46
CA PHE A 237 -29.69 -20.75 -0.38
C PHE A 237 -29.70 -20.14 1.02
N LYS A 238 -28.54 -19.95 1.59
CA LYS A 238 -28.34 -19.20 2.83
C LYS A 238 -28.49 -17.69 2.58
N SER A 239 -27.85 -17.21 1.53
CA SER A 239 -28.05 -15.83 1.08
C SER A 239 -27.87 -15.68 -0.44
N VAL A 240 -28.62 -14.72 -1.03
CA VAL A 240 -28.46 -14.29 -2.42
C VAL A 240 -28.51 -12.79 -2.49
N TRP A 241 -27.44 -12.19 -3.00
CA TRP A 241 -27.30 -10.74 -3.14
C TRP A 241 -27.04 -10.37 -4.59
N LEU A 242 -27.80 -9.40 -5.11
CA LEU A 242 -27.53 -8.74 -6.38
C LEU A 242 -26.91 -7.38 -6.10
N GLY A 243 -25.72 -7.13 -6.64
CA GLY A 243 -24.99 -5.89 -6.44
C GLY A 243 -24.69 -5.18 -7.75
N VAL A 244 -24.65 -3.85 -7.69
CA VAL A 244 -24.15 -2.98 -8.76
C VAL A 244 -23.07 -2.08 -8.16
N ASP A 245 -21.88 -2.11 -8.73
CA ASP A 245 -20.75 -1.30 -8.29
C ASP A 245 -20.34 -0.32 -9.40
N VAL A 246 -20.07 0.92 -9.05
CA VAL A 246 -19.48 1.93 -9.92
C VAL A 246 -18.08 2.23 -9.41
N PHE A 247 -17.08 1.79 -10.14
CA PHE A 247 -15.68 2.07 -9.85
C PHE A 247 -15.26 3.40 -10.47
N ASN A 248 -14.42 4.14 -9.75
CA ASN A 248 -13.98 5.48 -10.15
C ASN A 248 -15.17 6.40 -10.49
N LEU A 249 -16.10 6.53 -9.55
CA LEU A 249 -17.34 7.30 -9.70
C LEU A 249 -17.11 8.71 -10.23
N LEU A 250 -16.03 9.36 -9.77
CA LEU A 250 -15.68 10.73 -10.16
C LEU A 250 -15.05 10.83 -11.56
N GLY A 251 -14.72 9.69 -12.20
CA GLY A 251 -14.10 9.64 -13.53
C GLY A 251 -12.71 10.28 -13.60
N ILE A 252 -11.96 10.25 -12.48
CA ILE A 252 -10.62 10.86 -12.40
C ILE A 252 -9.64 10.03 -13.22
N SER A 253 -8.89 10.69 -14.11
CA SER A 253 -7.81 10.08 -14.88
C SER A 253 -6.55 10.00 -14.01
N ASN A 254 -6.41 8.88 -13.28
CA ASN A 254 -5.23 8.61 -12.46
C ASN A 254 -4.07 8.14 -13.33
N VAL A 255 -2.90 8.74 -13.15
CA VAL A 255 -1.68 8.34 -13.86
C VAL A 255 -1.10 7.07 -13.22
N GLY A 256 -0.90 6.02 -14.03
CA GLY A 256 -0.25 4.78 -13.60
C GLY A 256 1.25 4.77 -13.88
N SER A 257 1.66 5.34 -15.00
CA SER A 257 3.04 5.43 -15.47
C SER A 257 3.17 6.53 -16.52
N TYR A 258 4.38 6.76 -17.00
CA TYR A 258 4.65 7.63 -18.15
C TYR A 258 5.34 6.85 -19.24
N TYR A 259 4.98 7.13 -20.49
CA TYR A 259 5.81 6.84 -21.65
C TYR A 259 6.66 8.07 -21.95
N TRP A 260 7.89 7.85 -22.32
CA TRP A 260 8.78 8.93 -22.69
C TRP A 260 8.99 8.90 -24.21
N VAL A 261 8.76 10.02 -24.83
CA VAL A 261 8.91 10.21 -26.28
C VAL A 261 9.94 11.29 -26.49
N THR A 262 10.95 11.00 -27.32
CA THR A 262 11.98 11.96 -27.71
C THR A 262 11.63 12.54 -29.07
N ASP A 263 11.64 13.86 -29.18
CA ASP A 263 11.41 14.54 -30.46
C ASP A 263 12.70 14.60 -31.31
N VAL A 264 12.60 15.21 -32.49
CA VAL A 264 13.72 15.37 -33.43
C VAL A 264 14.86 16.27 -32.93
N ASN A 265 14.65 17.00 -31.83
CA ASN A 265 15.63 17.86 -31.18
C ASN A 265 16.18 17.24 -29.87
N ASP A 266 16.01 15.93 -29.66
CA ASP A 266 16.38 15.19 -28.46
C ASP A 266 15.69 15.67 -27.16
N ILE A 267 14.52 16.35 -27.28
CA ILE A 267 13.75 16.75 -26.11
C ILE A 267 12.81 15.61 -25.71
N GLN A 268 12.88 15.22 -24.44
CA GLN A 268 12.05 14.16 -23.87
C GLN A 268 10.73 14.71 -23.32
N TYR A 269 9.62 14.09 -23.71
CA TYR A 269 8.27 14.41 -23.23
C TYR A 269 7.69 13.23 -22.46
N ALA A 270 7.19 13.52 -21.26
CA ALA A 270 6.49 12.55 -20.42
C ALA A 270 5.01 12.45 -20.84
N VAL A 271 4.62 11.39 -21.49
CA VAL A 271 3.22 11.13 -21.90
C VAL A 271 2.56 10.24 -20.83
N PRO A 272 1.51 10.72 -20.13
CA PRO A 272 0.89 9.95 -19.07
C PRO A 272 0.12 8.74 -19.60
N ASN A 273 0.36 7.59 -18.99
CA ASN A 273 -0.44 6.39 -19.18
C ASN A 273 -1.45 6.30 -18.02
N TYR A 274 -2.73 6.43 -18.34
CA TYR A 274 -3.79 6.48 -17.35
C TYR A 274 -4.27 5.09 -16.97
N LEU A 275 -4.59 4.94 -15.70
CA LEU A 275 -5.31 3.78 -15.18
C LEU A 275 -6.75 3.79 -15.69
N THR A 276 -7.44 2.66 -15.50
CA THR A 276 -8.82 2.45 -15.93
C THR A 276 -9.75 3.57 -15.45
N GLY A 277 -10.54 4.12 -16.36
CA GLY A 277 -11.55 5.12 -16.09
C GLY A 277 -12.74 4.56 -15.29
N ARG A 278 -13.91 5.20 -15.42
CA ARG A 278 -15.14 4.74 -14.76
C ARG A 278 -15.59 3.40 -15.33
N GLN A 279 -15.95 2.48 -14.43
CA GLN A 279 -16.45 1.15 -14.79
C GLN A 279 -17.72 0.82 -14.01
N PHE A 280 -18.63 0.10 -14.66
CA PHE A 280 -19.82 -0.46 -14.04
C PHE A 280 -19.64 -1.97 -13.93
N ASN A 281 -19.98 -2.51 -12.76
CA ASN A 281 -19.91 -3.93 -12.49
C ASN A 281 -21.22 -4.42 -11.88
N VAL A 282 -21.72 -5.55 -12.35
CA VAL A 282 -22.88 -6.24 -11.75
C VAL A 282 -22.39 -7.55 -11.13
N ARG A 283 -22.80 -7.80 -9.89
CA ARG A 283 -22.36 -8.95 -9.11
C ARG A 283 -23.56 -9.70 -8.55
N LEU A 284 -23.58 -11.01 -8.77
CA LEU A 284 -24.46 -11.94 -8.08
C LEU A 284 -23.63 -12.76 -7.09
N SER A 285 -24.00 -12.69 -5.80
CA SER A 285 -23.35 -13.43 -4.72
C SER A 285 -24.34 -14.45 -4.16
N VAL A 286 -23.98 -15.72 -4.18
CA VAL A 286 -24.84 -16.82 -3.72
C VAL A 286 -24.08 -17.62 -2.67
N GLU A 287 -24.71 -17.84 -1.51
CA GLU A 287 -24.21 -18.67 -0.43
C GLU A 287 -25.22 -19.80 -0.18
N PHE A 288 -24.73 -21.02 -0.12
CA PHE A 288 -25.51 -22.25 0.11
C PHE A 288 -25.51 -22.70 1.56
#